data_8d18af8bdc368a367990d7d4fea2949b
#
_entry.id   8d18af8bdc368a367990d7d4fea2949b
#
_cell.length_a   1.000
_cell.length_b   1.000
_cell.length_c   1.000
_cell.angle_alpha   90.00
_cell.angle_beta   90.00
_cell.angle_gamma   90.00
#
_symmetry.space_group_name_H-M   'P 1'
#
loop_
_entity.id
_entity.type
_entity.pdbx_description
1 polymer ?
#
loop_
_entity_poly.entity_id
_entity_poly.type
_entity_poly.pdbx_seq_one_letter_code
_entity_poly.pdbx_strand_id
1 'polypeptide(L)'
;MTKFLPDSCKVVVIGGGVAGTSCAYHLAKFGWKDVVLLERDQLTSGTTWHAAGLVGQLGASSTITKIRKYSLDLYKELEKTTGLSTGLKQNGAITVASTKERMQELLRQATTAQLSDVEVEVLDKKRLKELYPVLHSEDIVGGVYMPKDGQADPVGVTNVLAKAARIEGAKIFEKTPVKKILIKNSRISGVETDKGIINCEYVVMATGMWSRQLGEEIDVSVPLYPNEHFYIITEPMKDLPKNLPVLRDYNACLYLKEDAGKMLVGIFEPNAKPAFKETGRVPDDFSFGELPDDFDHFEPYLEKSFHRLPMLESAGIRKFFSGPESFTPDTQYLLGETPEVKNLYTCCGFNSIGIASSGGAGRV
;
A
#
# COMPACT_ATOMS: atom_id res chain seq x y z
N MET A 1 -0.16 4.86 31.81
CA MET A 1 -1.51 4.47 32.24
C MET A 1 -1.95 3.30 31.36
N THR A 2 -2.18 2.14 31.93
CA THR A 2 -2.73 0.96 31.22
C THR A 2 -4.13 1.35 30.76
N LYS A 3 -4.32 1.55 29.46
CA LYS A 3 -5.66 1.80 28.92
C LYS A 3 -6.45 0.49 29.01
N PHE A 4 -7.47 0.46 29.84
CA PHE A 4 -8.44 -0.65 29.85
C PHE A 4 -9.23 -0.65 28.55
N LEU A 5 -9.51 -1.84 28.00
CA LEU A 5 -10.43 -1.99 26.91
C LEU A 5 -11.83 -1.53 27.35
N PRO A 6 -12.58 -0.85 26.48
CA PRO A 6 -13.98 -0.55 26.78
C PRO A 6 -14.84 -1.81 26.65
N ASP A 7 -15.86 -1.95 27.48
CA ASP A 7 -16.85 -3.04 27.37
C ASP A 7 -17.75 -2.90 26.15
N SER A 8 -17.84 -1.67 25.61
CA SER A 8 -18.63 -1.38 24.40
C SER A 8 -18.08 -0.18 23.65
N CYS A 9 -18.34 -0.15 22.34
CA CYS A 9 -18.04 1.01 21.48
C CYS A 9 -19.02 1.04 20.29
N LYS A 10 -19.00 2.10 19.50
CA LYS A 10 -19.82 2.21 18.29
C LYS A 10 -19.26 1.34 17.17
N VAL A 11 -17.96 1.41 16.93
CA VAL A 11 -17.28 0.71 15.85
C VAL A 11 -15.91 0.19 16.30
N VAL A 12 -15.63 -1.05 15.92
CA VAL A 12 -14.29 -1.65 16.02
C VAL A 12 -13.66 -1.72 14.63
N VAL A 13 -12.47 -1.13 14.49
CA VAL A 13 -11.60 -1.31 13.32
C VAL A 13 -10.56 -2.37 13.68
N ILE A 14 -10.49 -3.46 12.93
CA ILE A 14 -9.54 -4.55 13.14
C ILE A 14 -8.37 -4.40 12.17
N GLY A 15 -7.16 -4.20 12.71
CA GLY A 15 -5.91 -4.05 11.96
C GLY A 15 -5.32 -2.65 12.04
N GLY A 16 -4.05 -2.56 12.43
CA GLY A 16 -3.28 -1.33 12.63
C GLY A 16 -2.34 -0.98 11.47
N GLY A 17 -2.61 -1.48 10.27
CA GLY A 17 -1.94 -1.06 9.04
C GLY A 17 -2.44 0.29 8.55
N VAL A 18 -1.90 0.75 7.41
CA VAL A 18 -2.25 2.04 6.81
C VAL A 18 -3.76 2.16 6.51
N ALA A 19 -4.43 1.07 6.12
CA ALA A 19 -5.86 1.08 5.85
C ALA A 19 -6.70 1.27 7.12
N GLY A 20 -6.43 0.47 8.15
CA GLY A 20 -7.20 0.55 9.40
C GLY A 20 -6.99 1.86 10.15
N THR A 21 -5.77 2.41 10.18
CA THR A 21 -5.51 3.71 10.78
C THR A 21 -6.22 4.84 10.03
N SER A 22 -6.34 4.72 8.70
CA SER A 22 -7.12 5.65 7.89
C SER A 22 -8.62 5.55 8.16
N CYS A 23 -9.18 4.34 8.27
CA CYS A 23 -10.58 4.14 8.65
C CYS A 23 -10.88 4.75 10.02
N ALA A 24 -10.04 4.47 11.02
CA ALA A 24 -10.22 5.00 12.36
C ALA A 24 -10.15 6.53 12.40
N TYR A 25 -9.23 7.13 11.63
CA TYR A 25 -9.13 8.58 11.49
C TYR A 25 -10.40 9.18 10.90
N HIS A 26 -10.87 8.65 9.76
CA HIS A 26 -12.02 9.25 9.07
C HIS A 26 -13.33 9.09 9.84
N LEU A 27 -13.55 7.92 10.44
CA LEU A 27 -14.71 7.70 11.31
C LEU A 27 -14.73 8.74 12.43
N ALA A 28 -13.62 8.92 13.15
CA ALA A 28 -13.53 9.90 14.22
C ALA A 28 -13.69 11.34 13.72
N LYS A 29 -13.02 11.71 12.62
CA LYS A 29 -13.12 13.04 11.99
C LYS A 29 -14.55 13.37 11.53
N PHE A 30 -15.30 12.39 11.06
CA PHE A 30 -16.71 12.57 10.68
C PHE A 30 -17.67 12.57 11.87
N GLY A 31 -17.16 12.62 13.10
CA GLY A 31 -17.94 12.77 14.31
C GLY A 31 -18.47 11.46 14.91
N TRP A 32 -18.03 10.31 14.43
CA TRP A 32 -18.34 9.06 15.08
C TRP A 32 -17.70 9.02 16.48
N LYS A 33 -18.52 8.73 17.46
CA LYS A 33 -18.06 8.56 18.85
C LYS A 33 -17.67 7.10 19.11
N ASP A 34 -16.75 6.91 20.03
CA ASP A 34 -16.32 5.58 20.48
C ASP A 34 -15.80 4.69 19.34
N VAL A 35 -14.88 5.22 18.53
CA VAL A 35 -14.10 4.49 17.54
C VAL A 35 -12.95 3.79 18.25
N VAL A 36 -12.86 2.46 18.11
CA VAL A 36 -11.81 1.63 18.67
C VAL A 36 -11.07 0.92 17.54
N LEU A 37 -9.74 1.07 17.48
CA LEU A 37 -8.89 0.27 16.60
C LEU A 37 -8.14 -0.76 17.44
N LEU A 38 -8.17 -2.02 17.01
CA LEU A 38 -7.46 -3.13 17.61
C LEU A 38 -6.40 -3.66 16.66
N GLU A 39 -5.15 -3.67 17.12
CA GLU A 39 -4.03 -4.27 16.41
C GLU A 39 -3.46 -5.45 17.23
N ARG A 40 -3.23 -6.58 16.54
CA ARG A 40 -2.77 -7.79 17.21
C ARG A 40 -1.38 -7.66 17.82
N ASP A 41 -0.48 -6.92 17.15
CA ASP A 41 0.89 -6.70 17.64
C ASP A 41 1.18 -5.19 17.70
N GLN A 42 1.90 -4.62 16.78
CA GLN A 42 2.24 -3.21 16.69
C GLN A 42 1.65 -2.62 15.40
N LEU A 43 1.41 -1.32 15.41
CA LEU A 43 1.03 -0.63 14.18
C LEU A 43 2.07 -0.94 13.09
N THR A 44 1.59 -1.13 11.87
CA THR A 44 2.38 -1.44 10.67
C THR A 44 2.89 -2.88 10.53
N SER A 45 2.81 -3.72 11.53
CA SER A 45 3.46 -5.04 11.60
C SER A 45 3.07 -6.06 10.51
N GLY A 46 1.98 -5.80 9.76
CA GLY A 46 1.59 -6.59 8.58
C GLY A 46 2.38 -6.18 7.32
N THR A 47 1.70 -6.05 6.17
CA THR A 47 2.31 -5.68 4.88
C THR A 47 2.82 -4.23 4.86
N THR A 48 2.30 -3.34 5.71
CA THR A 48 2.58 -1.90 5.63
C THR A 48 4.05 -1.55 5.81
N TRP A 49 4.76 -2.17 6.76
CA TRP A 49 6.14 -1.79 7.12
C TRP A 49 7.14 -1.97 5.97
N HIS A 50 6.92 -2.95 5.12
CA HIS A 50 7.84 -3.28 4.03
C HIS A 50 7.42 -2.73 2.66
N ALA A 51 6.31 -2.00 2.57
CA ALA A 51 5.87 -1.43 1.30
C ALA A 51 6.91 -0.48 0.71
N ALA A 52 7.11 -0.52 -0.61
CA ALA A 52 8.07 0.34 -1.30
C ALA A 52 7.74 1.85 -1.18
N GLY A 53 6.51 2.18 -0.81
CA GLY A 53 6.08 3.55 -0.54
C GLY A 53 5.89 4.42 -1.78
N LEU A 54 5.65 3.84 -2.95
CA LEU A 54 5.34 4.59 -4.15
C LEU A 54 3.93 5.19 -4.05
N VAL A 55 3.79 6.47 -4.31
CA VAL A 55 2.50 7.17 -4.28
C VAL A 55 2.23 7.85 -5.62
N GLY A 56 1.14 7.46 -6.25
CA GLY A 56 0.70 7.99 -7.55
C GLY A 56 -0.78 8.32 -7.53
N GLN A 57 -1.18 9.34 -8.27
CA GLN A 57 -2.55 9.86 -8.28
C GLN A 57 -3.46 9.10 -9.23
N LEU A 58 -2.95 8.74 -10.42
CA LEU A 58 -3.78 8.09 -11.44
C LEU A 58 -4.09 6.64 -11.08
N GLY A 59 -5.36 6.28 -11.13
CA GLY A 59 -5.87 4.92 -10.97
C GLY A 59 -6.53 4.36 -12.22
N ALA A 60 -6.92 3.09 -12.19
CA ALA A 60 -7.59 2.41 -13.30
C ALA A 60 -8.99 2.97 -13.61
N SER A 61 -9.59 3.70 -12.67
CA SER A 61 -10.90 4.36 -12.84
C SER A 61 -10.88 5.77 -12.23
N SER A 62 -11.89 6.58 -12.57
CA SER A 62 -12.06 7.91 -11.98
C SER A 62 -12.25 7.85 -10.46
N THR A 63 -12.93 6.82 -9.96
CA THR A 63 -13.12 6.60 -8.52
C THR A 63 -11.78 6.32 -7.83
N ILE A 64 -10.98 5.41 -8.36
CA ILE A 64 -9.66 5.11 -7.80
C ILE A 64 -8.73 6.33 -7.90
N THR A 65 -8.80 7.09 -8.98
CA THR A 65 -8.04 8.36 -9.10
C THR A 65 -8.43 9.36 -8.01
N LYS A 66 -9.73 9.53 -7.73
CA LYS A 66 -10.21 10.40 -6.64
C LYS A 66 -9.70 9.94 -5.27
N ILE A 67 -9.74 8.64 -5.01
CA ILE A 67 -9.23 8.03 -3.77
C ILE A 67 -7.73 8.34 -3.61
N ARG A 68 -6.92 8.16 -4.65
CA ARG A 68 -5.47 8.38 -4.59
C ARG A 68 -5.09 9.85 -4.50
N LYS A 69 -5.74 10.73 -5.27
CA LYS A 69 -5.55 12.19 -5.14
C LYS A 69 -5.82 12.65 -3.71
N TYR A 70 -6.96 12.24 -3.15
CA TYR A 70 -7.29 12.56 -1.78
C TYR A 70 -6.24 12.04 -0.78
N SER A 71 -5.70 10.83 -0.98
CA SER A 71 -4.66 10.29 -0.11
C SER A 71 -3.42 11.19 -0.05
N LEU A 72 -2.92 11.66 -1.21
CA LEU A 72 -1.76 12.51 -1.27
C LEU A 72 -2.01 13.87 -0.59
N ASP A 73 -3.15 14.47 -0.82
CA ASP A 73 -3.52 15.75 -0.21
C ASP A 73 -3.67 15.60 1.31
N LEU A 74 -4.30 14.52 1.76
CA LEU A 74 -4.45 14.19 3.17
C LEU A 74 -3.11 14.03 3.87
N TYR A 75 -2.15 13.35 3.28
CA TYR A 75 -0.83 13.13 3.89
C TYR A 75 -0.11 14.44 4.18
N LYS A 76 -0.18 15.41 3.26
CA LYS A 76 0.38 16.76 3.45
C LYS A 76 -0.35 17.53 4.56
N GLU A 77 -1.68 17.45 4.60
CA GLU A 77 -2.49 18.11 5.62
C GLU A 77 -2.17 17.57 7.00
N LEU A 78 -2.07 16.25 7.12
CA LEU A 78 -1.86 15.59 8.40
C LEU A 78 -0.46 15.80 8.97
N GLU A 79 0.57 16.01 8.16
CA GLU A 79 1.90 16.42 8.67
C GLU A 79 1.80 17.70 9.48
N LYS A 80 1.04 18.68 8.98
CA LYS A 80 0.84 19.98 9.65
C LYS A 80 0.06 19.82 10.96
N THR A 81 -0.98 18.99 10.94
CA THR A 81 -1.88 18.78 12.08
C THR A 81 -1.23 17.95 13.18
N THR A 82 -0.45 16.94 12.80
CA THR A 82 0.14 16.00 13.74
C THR A 82 1.54 16.39 14.19
N GLY A 83 2.27 17.17 13.39
CA GLY A 83 3.69 17.45 13.59
C GLY A 83 4.59 16.23 13.37
N LEU A 84 4.09 15.16 12.75
CA LEU A 84 4.87 14.00 12.33
C LEU A 84 5.05 14.03 10.82
N SER A 85 6.15 13.44 10.31
CA SER A 85 6.39 13.34 8.87
C SER A 85 5.78 12.05 8.30
N THR A 86 5.18 12.17 7.13
CA THR A 86 4.79 11.03 6.26
C THR A 86 5.93 10.60 5.34
N GLY A 87 7.03 11.32 5.33
CA GLY A 87 8.12 11.13 4.38
C GLY A 87 7.71 11.40 2.92
N LEU A 88 6.60 12.12 2.70
CA LEU A 88 6.11 12.41 1.35
C LEU A 88 7.07 13.32 0.59
N LYS A 89 7.61 12.78 -0.51
CA LYS A 89 8.44 13.51 -1.49
C LYS A 89 7.72 13.46 -2.83
N GLN A 90 7.29 14.61 -3.33
CA GLN A 90 6.70 14.74 -4.66
C GLN A 90 7.80 15.02 -5.68
N ASN A 91 8.66 14.05 -5.90
CA ASN A 91 9.74 14.07 -6.88
C ASN A 91 9.30 13.58 -8.26
N GLY A 92 8.02 13.32 -8.45
CA GLY A 92 7.43 12.86 -9.68
C GLY A 92 7.51 11.34 -9.88
N ALA A 93 6.78 10.86 -10.89
CA ALA A 93 6.87 9.50 -11.39
C ALA A 93 6.87 9.48 -12.91
N ILE A 94 7.77 8.69 -13.49
CA ILE A 94 7.89 8.46 -14.92
C ILE A 94 7.47 7.03 -15.22
N THR A 95 6.65 6.83 -16.23
CA THR A 95 6.41 5.51 -16.83
C THR A 95 6.92 5.51 -18.25
N VAL A 96 7.81 4.59 -18.58
CA VAL A 96 8.41 4.49 -19.91
C VAL A 96 7.73 3.43 -20.77
N ALA A 97 7.86 3.57 -22.09
CA ALA A 97 7.39 2.63 -23.10
C ALA A 97 8.52 2.22 -24.02
N SER A 98 8.81 0.91 -24.08
CA SER A 98 9.79 0.32 -25.03
C SER A 98 9.12 -0.18 -26.31
N THR A 99 7.78 -0.16 -26.41
CA THR A 99 7.03 -0.50 -27.61
C THR A 99 6.02 0.57 -27.99
N LYS A 100 5.61 0.58 -29.26
CA LYS A 100 4.58 1.52 -29.74
C LYS A 100 3.21 1.25 -29.09
N GLU A 101 2.89 0.01 -28.82
CA GLU A 101 1.64 -0.40 -28.17
C GLU A 101 1.60 0.10 -26.73
N ARG A 102 2.71 -0.05 -26.01
CA ARG A 102 2.82 0.52 -24.65
C ARG A 102 2.71 2.05 -24.68
N MET A 103 3.34 2.70 -25.66
CA MET A 103 3.21 4.16 -25.77
C MET A 103 1.76 4.59 -26.04
N GLN A 104 1.01 3.87 -26.87
CA GLN A 104 -0.41 4.15 -27.08
C GLN A 104 -1.24 3.99 -25.79
N GLU A 105 -0.92 2.98 -24.97
CA GLU A 105 -1.54 2.81 -23.67
C GLU A 105 -1.22 4.00 -22.73
N LEU A 106 0.04 4.41 -22.67
CA LEU A 106 0.44 5.57 -21.86
C LEU A 106 -0.21 6.88 -22.32
N LEU A 107 -0.41 7.08 -23.62
CA LEU A 107 -1.15 8.24 -24.13
C LEU A 107 -2.62 8.22 -23.71
N ARG A 108 -3.26 7.05 -23.68
CA ARG A 108 -4.63 6.91 -23.12
C ARG A 108 -4.66 7.22 -21.63
N GLN A 109 -3.66 6.73 -20.89
CA GLN A 109 -3.52 7.05 -19.47
C GLN A 109 -3.32 8.56 -19.25
N ALA A 110 -2.51 9.22 -20.06
CA ALA A 110 -2.31 10.68 -20.01
C ALA A 110 -3.63 11.44 -20.26
N THR A 111 -4.42 11.02 -21.26
CA THR A 111 -5.75 11.59 -21.49
C THR A 111 -6.68 11.39 -20.29
N THR A 112 -6.70 10.21 -19.71
CA THR A 112 -7.50 9.92 -18.50
C THR A 112 -7.04 10.75 -17.30
N ALA A 113 -5.72 10.97 -17.18
CA ALA A 113 -5.16 11.82 -16.13
C ALA A 113 -5.66 13.27 -16.26
N GLN A 114 -5.61 13.84 -17.47
CA GLN A 114 -6.12 15.20 -17.75
C GLN A 114 -7.61 15.33 -17.42
N LEU A 115 -8.43 14.35 -17.83
CA LEU A 115 -9.88 14.32 -17.51
C LEU A 115 -10.16 14.21 -16.01
N SER A 116 -9.20 13.81 -15.22
CA SER A 116 -9.27 13.65 -13.76
C SER A 116 -8.51 14.76 -13.00
N ASP A 117 -8.13 15.84 -13.68
CA ASP A 117 -7.28 16.93 -13.14
C ASP A 117 -5.98 16.41 -12.50
N VAL A 118 -5.36 15.42 -13.11
CA VAL A 118 -4.03 14.94 -12.77
C VAL A 118 -3.06 15.52 -13.78
N GLU A 119 -2.06 16.26 -13.27
CA GLU A 119 -1.03 16.85 -14.12
C GLU A 119 -0.16 15.75 -14.73
N VAL A 120 0.00 15.80 -16.04
CA VAL A 120 0.76 14.81 -16.81
C VAL A 120 1.46 15.46 -17.98
N GLU A 121 2.71 15.08 -18.22
CA GLU A 121 3.53 15.47 -19.37
C GLU A 121 3.84 14.21 -20.20
N VAL A 122 3.66 14.27 -21.51
CA VAL A 122 4.11 13.23 -22.44
C VAL A 122 5.57 13.50 -22.79
N LEU A 123 6.41 12.49 -22.59
CA LEU A 123 7.86 12.62 -22.73
C LEU A 123 8.35 12.06 -24.06
N ASP A 124 9.17 12.85 -24.76
CA ASP A 124 10.09 12.35 -25.78
C ASP A 124 11.42 11.89 -25.13
N LYS A 125 12.31 11.31 -25.95
CA LYS A 125 13.61 10.82 -25.47
C LYS A 125 14.49 11.90 -24.85
N LYS A 126 14.44 13.12 -25.40
CA LYS A 126 15.24 14.26 -24.93
C LYS A 126 14.77 14.66 -23.53
N ARG A 127 13.49 14.86 -23.37
CA ARG A 127 12.90 15.26 -22.09
C ARG A 127 13.06 14.17 -21.03
N LEU A 128 12.94 12.90 -21.43
CA LEU A 128 13.21 11.76 -20.54
C LEU A 128 14.66 11.78 -20.02
N LYS A 129 15.63 12.05 -20.88
CA LYS A 129 17.04 12.13 -20.48
C LYS A 129 17.35 13.31 -19.56
N GLU A 130 16.62 14.42 -19.70
CA GLU A 130 16.72 15.56 -18.78
C GLU A 130 16.21 15.21 -17.38
N LEU A 131 15.08 14.49 -17.29
CA LEU A 131 14.45 14.11 -16.03
C LEU A 131 15.16 12.91 -15.34
N TYR A 132 15.74 12.02 -16.14
CA TYR A 132 16.38 10.80 -15.64
C TYR A 132 17.72 10.55 -16.36
N PRO A 133 18.78 11.33 -16.07
CA PRO A 133 20.00 11.39 -16.86
C PRO A 133 20.80 10.08 -16.92
N VAL A 134 20.65 9.21 -15.92
CA VAL A 134 21.36 7.92 -15.83
C VAL A 134 20.61 6.75 -16.47
N LEU A 135 19.42 7.02 -17.04
CA LEU A 135 18.59 6.00 -17.67
C LEU A 135 19.16 5.60 -19.05
N HIS A 136 19.26 4.31 -19.31
CA HIS A 136 19.41 3.81 -20.68
C HIS A 136 18.09 3.94 -21.41
N SER A 137 18.05 4.76 -22.46
CA SER A 137 16.82 5.16 -23.14
C SER A 137 16.82 4.93 -24.65
N GLU A 138 17.81 4.22 -25.21
CA GLU A 138 17.92 4.02 -26.66
C GLU A 138 16.77 3.20 -27.22
N ASP A 139 16.32 2.20 -26.49
CA ASP A 139 15.18 1.32 -26.81
C ASP A 139 13.82 1.92 -26.44
N ILE A 140 13.79 3.05 -25.73
CA ILE A 140 12.54 3.69 -25.29
C ILE A 140 11.92 4.50 -26.43
N VAL A 141 10.62 4.30 -26.67
CA VAL A 141 9.84 5.06 -27.66
C VAL A 141 9.41 6.41 -27.09
N GLY A 142 9.08 6.47 -25.78
CA GLY A 142 8.64 7.64 -25.06
C GLY A 142 8.16 7.28 -23.67
N GLY A 143 7.43 8.19 -23.02
CA GLY A 143 6.90 7.95 -21.69
C GLY A 143 5.90 9.01 -21.26
N VAL A 144 5.45 8.90 -20.01
CA VAL A 144 4.63 9.92 -19.34
C VAL A 144 5.24 10.26 -17.99
N TYR A 145 5.13 11.51 -17.60
CA TYR A 145 5.61 12.04 -16.32
C TYR A 145 4.45 12.68 -15.56
N MET A 146 4.30 12.28 -14.30
CA MET A 146 3.34 12.86 -13.37
C MET A 146 4.11 13.58 -12.25
N PRO A 147 4.23 14.92 -12.32
CA PRO A 147 5.14 15.69 -11.46
C PRO A 147 4.70 15.70 -9.97
N LYS A 148 3.41 15.49 -9.70
CA LYS A 148 2.88 15.48 -8.34
C LYS A 148 2.82 14.10 -7.69
N ASP A 149 3.19 13.06 -8.42
CA ASP A 149 3.45 11.72 -7.88
C ASP A 149 4.79 11.70 -7.12
N GLY A 150 5.10 10.58 -6.49
CA GLY A 150 6.39 10.43 -5.80
C GLY A 150 6.43 9.24 -4.86
N GLN A 151 6.97 9.48 -3.67
CA GLN A 151 7.16 8.44 -2.66
C GLN A 151 6.81 8.95 -1.25
N ALA A 152 6.47 8.05 -0.34
CA ALA A 152 6.22 8.32 1.07
C ALA A 152 6.83 7.20 1.93
N ASP A 153 7.03 7.47 3.22
CA ASP A 153 7.39 6.45 4.20
C ASP A 153 6.11 5.74 4.69
N PRO A 154 5.94 4.44 4.41
CA PRO A 154 4.74 3.72 4.81
C PRO A 154 4.48 3.70 6.32
N VAL A 155 5.54 3.57 7.12
CA VAL A 155 5.47 3.60 8.58
C VAL A 155 5.12 5.01 9.06
N GLY A 156 5.74 6.03 8.49
CA GLY A 156 5.45 7.44 8.76
C GLY A 156 3.99 7.80 8.46
N VAL A 157 3.49 7.43 7.28
CA VAL A 157 2.08 7.63 6.89
C VAL A 157 1.12 7.00 7.91
N THR A 158 1.38 5.75 8.30
CA THR A 158 0.51 5.03 9.24
C THR A 158 0.53 5.68 10.63
N ASN A 159 1.71 6.08 11.12
CA ASN A 159 1.85 6.75 12.40
C ASN A 159 1.18 8.14 12.42
N VAL A 160 1.27 8.88 11.31
CA VAL A 160 0.57 10.16 11.14
C VAL A 160 -0.95 9.95 11.19
N LEU A 161 -1.49 8.98 10.45
CA LEU A 161 -2.91 8.63 10.48
C LEU A 161 -3.37 8.17 11.87
N ALA A 162 -2.59 7.32 12.55
CA ALA A 162 -2.90 6.86 13.91
C ALA A 162 -2.89 8.01 14.92
N LYS A 163 -1.93 8.95 14.82
CA LYS A 163 -1.90 10.15 15.67
C LYS A 163 -3.09 11.05 15.39
N ALA A 164 -3.41 11.29 14.13
CA ALA A 164 -4.58 12.06 13.72
C ALA A 164 -5.89 11.43 14.24
N ALA A 165 -6.04 10.11 14.13
CA ALA A 165 -7.19 9.38 14.68
C ALA A 165 -7.33 9.59 16.19
N ARG A 166 -6.21 9.54 16.94
CA ARG A 166 -6.20 9.81 18.39
C ARG A 166 -6.57 11.26 18.71
N ILE A 167 -6.12 12.22 17.92
CA ILE A 167 -6.50 13.66 18.08
C ILE A 167 -8.01 13.82 17.90
N GLU A 168 -8.61 13.13 16.95
CA GLU A 168 -10.06 13.15 16.70
C GLU A 168 -10.87 12.28 17.69
N GLY A 169 -10.20 11.60 18.64
CA GLY A 169 -10.83 10.86 19.75
C GLY A 169 -10.90 9.34 19.59
N ALA A 170 -10.37 8.75 18.52
CA ALA A 170 -10.27 7.31 18.39
C ALA A 170 -9.32 6.70 19.43
N LYS A 171 -9.67 5.53 19.94
CA LYS A 171 -8.84 4.74 20.86
C LYS A 171 -8.13 3.65 20.09
N ILE A 172 -6.81 3.58 20.17
CA ILE A 172 -5.99 2.58 19.49
C ILE A 172 -5.31 1.70 20.53
N PHE A 173 -5.52 0.39 20.42
CA PHE A 173 -4.95 -0.62 21.29
C PHE A 173 -4.10 -1.57 20.45
N GLU A 174 -2.81 -1.56 20.71
CA GLU A 174 -1.83 -2.50 20.18
C GLU A 174 -1.74 -3.73 21.11
N LYS A 175 -1.15 -4.82 20.61
CA LYS A 175 -1.04 -6.11 21.33
C LYS A 175 -2.40 -6.58 21.89
N THR A 176 -3.40 -6.50 21.00
CA THR A 176 -4.78 -6.83 21.33
C THR A 176 -5.41 -7.57 20.14
N PRO A 177 -5.07 -8.86 19.97
CA PRO A 177 -5.60 -9.68 18.89
C PRO A 177 -7.11 -9.90 19.04
N VAL A 178 -7.86 -9.68 17.97
CA VAL A 178 -9.25 -10.12 17.86
C VAL A 178 -9.21 -11.62 17.58
N LYS A 179 -9.82 -12.39 18.47
CA LYS A 179 -9.93 -13.85 18.37
C LYS A 179 -11.17 -14.29 17.62
N LYS A 180 -12.25 -13.51 17.72
CA LYS A 180 -13.52 -13.83 17.07
C LYS A 180 -14.34 -12.58 16.82
N ILE A 181 -15.00 -12.53 15.67
CA ILE A 181 -16.07 -11.57 15.39
C ILE A 181 -17.38 -12.20 15.85
N LEU A 182 -18.13 -11.49 16.67
CA LEU A 182 -19.39 -11.96 17.24
C LEU A 182 -20.57 -11.51 16.40
N ILE A 183 -21.38 -12.48 15.96
CA ILE A 183 -22.52 -12.26 15.07
C ILE A 183 -23.78 -12.75 15.75
N LYS A 184 -24.86 -11.98 15.67
CA LYS A 184 -26.19 -12.35 16.13
C LYS A 184 -27.23 -11.95 15.09
N ASN A 185 -28.04 -12.89 14.63
CA ASN A 185 -29.06 -12.69 13.61
C ASN A 185 -28.48 -12.02 12.33
N SER A 186 -27.39 -12.59 11.81
CA SER A 186 -26.66 -12.10 10.61
C SER A 186 -26.22 -10.63 10.71
N ARG A 187 -25.93 -10.15 11.92
CA ARG A 187 -25.47 -8.78 12.18
C ARG A 187 -24.35 -8.79 13.20
N ILE A 188 -23.40 -7.85 13.09
CA ILE A 188 -22.37 -7.64 14.10
C ILE A 188 -23.00 -7.38 15.47
N SER A 189 -22.42 -7.99 16.50
CA SER A 189 -22.75 -7.75 17.90
C SER A 189 -21.55 -7.41 18.78
N GLY A 190 -20.33 -7.69 18.32
CA GLY A 190 -19.10 -7.38 19.04
C GLY A 190 -17.89 -8.10 18.50
N VAL A 191 -16.79 -8.02 19.23
CA VAL A 191 -15.57 -8.80 19.01
C VAL A 191 -15.06 -9.38 20.32
N GLU A 192 -14.45 -10.54 20.25
CA GLU A 192 -13.76 -11.19 21.36
C GLU A 192 -12.24 -11.02 21.20
N THR A 193 -11.58 -10.64 22.27
CA THR A 193 -10.13 -10.49 22.35
C THR A 193 -9.57 -11.35 23.49
N ASP A 194 -8.25 -11.47 23.58
CA ASP A 194 -7.58 -12.09 24.73
C ASP A 194 -7.78 -11.32 26.06
N LYS A 195 -8.30 -10.09 25.99
CA LYS A 195 -8.53 -9.19 27.15
C LYS A 195 -10.01 -9.00 27.49
N GLY A 196 -10.90 -9.68 26.79
CA GLY A 196 -12.35 -9.61 27.00
C GLY A 196 -13.15 -9.30 25.73
N ILE A 197 -14.46 -9.16 25.90
CA ILE A 197 -15.41 -8.88 24.83
C ILE A 197 -15.67 -7.37 24.75
N ILE A 198 -15.70 -6.86 23.53
CA ILE A 198 -16.16 -5.48 23.22
C ILE A 198 -17.44 -5.60 22.42
N ASN A 199 -18.57 -5.17 22.99
CA ASN A 199 -19.81 -5.06 22.25
C ASN A 199 -19.74 -3.87 21.27
N CYS A 200 -20.13 -4.08 20.01
CA CYS A 200 -20.13 -2.98 19.04
C CYS A 200 -21.24 -3.16 18.00
N GLU A 201 -21.62 -2.03 17.37
CA GLU A 201 -22.63 -2.06 16.31
C GLU A 201 -22.03 -2.35 14.94
N TYR A 202 -20.76 -1.96 14.71
CA TYR A 202 -20.06 -2.05 13.44
C TYR A 202 -18.66 -2.63 13.61
N VAL A 203 -18.22 -3.38 12.61
CA VAL A 203 -16.82 -3.83 12.46
C VAL A 203 -16.30 -3.47 11.10
N VAL A 204 -15.08 -2.94 11.03
CA VAL A 204 -14.31 -2.74 9.80
C VAL A 204 -13.14 -3.72 9.80
N MET A 205 -13.13 -4.68 8.89
CA MET A 205 -12.02 -5.59 8.63
C MET A 205 -10.98 -4.89 7.75
N ALA A 206 -9.91 -4.38 8.36
CA ALA A 206 -8.75 -3.80 7.67
C ALA A 206 -7.50 -4.66 7.89
N THR A 207 -7.68 -5.98 7.86
CA THR A 207 -6.72 -7.00 8.30
C THR A 207 -5.77 -7.47 7.19
N GLY A 208 -5.70 -6.71 6.06
CA GLY A 208 -4.75 -6.98 4.97
C GLY A 208 -4.85 -8.44 4.46
N MET A 209 -3.73 -9.13 4.42
CA MET A 209 -3.66 -10.50 3.91
C MET A 209 -4.37 -11.54 4.79
N TRP A 210 -4.68 -11.23 6.06
CA TRP A 210 -5.47 -12.10 6.95
C TRP A 210 -6.98 -11.98 6.73
N SER A 211 -7.45 -11.03 5.90
CA SER A 211 -8.90 -10.77 5.75
C SER A 211 -9.65 -11.98 5.22
N ARG A 212 -9.04 -12.77 4.32
CA ARG A 212 -9.66 -14.00 3.81
C ARG A 212 -9.92 -15.00 4.94
N GLN A 213 -8.88 -15.33 5.71
CA GLN A 213 -9.03 -16.35 6.77
C GLN A 213 -9.93 -15.90 7.92
N LEU A 214 -9.94 -14.59 8.25
CA LEU A 214 -10.87 -14.06 9.23
C LEU A 214 -12.32 -14.09 8.71
N GLY A 215 -12.53 -13.85 7.41
CA GLY A 215 -13.82 -14.00 6.75
C GLY A 215 -14.31 -15.44 6.75
N GLU A 216 -13.46 -16.40 6.44
CA GLU A 216 -13.77 -17.85 6.46
C GLU A 216 -14.29 -18.32 7.83
N GLU A 217 -13.79 -17.76 8.93
CA GLU A 217 -14.22 -18.09 10.30
C GLU A 217 -15.67 -17.67 10.62
N ILE A 218 -16.25 -16.81 9.81
CA ILE A 218 -17.59 -16.24 9.98
C ILE A 218 -18.47 -16.40 8.73
N ASP A 219 -18.13 -17.30 7.84
CA ASP A 219 -18.83 -17.59 6.59
C ASP A 219 -18.97 -16.36 5.65
N VAL A 220 -17.97 -15.47 5.63
CA VAL A 220 -17.90 -14.30 4.75
C VAL A 220 -16.81 -14.51 3.71
N SER A 221 -17.17 -14.36 2.43
CA SER A 221 -16.23 -14.49 1.32
C SER A 221 -15.39 -13.22 1.13
N VAL A 222 -14.07 -13.33 1.30
CA VAL A 222 -13.12 -12.24 1.04
C VAL A 222 -12.12 -12.72 -0.03
N PRO A 223 -12.37 -12.46 -1.32
CA PRO A 223 -11.61 -13.03 -2.43
C PRO A 223 -10.25 -12.36 -2.61
N LEU A 224 -9.31 -12.67 -1.75
CA LEU A 224 -7.91 -12.25 -1.88
C LEU A 224 -6.97 -13.39 -1.52
N TYR A 225 -5.74 -13.32 -2.02
CA TYR A 225 -4.67 -14.25 -1.70
C TYR A 225 -3.34 -13.52 -1.48
N PRO A 226 -2.52 -13.92 -0.50
CA PRO A 226 -1.18 -13.37 -0.34
C PRO A 226 -0.23 -13.97 -1.38
N ASN A 227 0.43 -13.11 -2.17
CA ASN A 227 1.52 -13.50 -3.05
C ASN A 227 2.83 -12.88 -2.58
N GLU A 228 3.94 -13.54 -2.91
CA GLU A 228 5.27 -12.99 -2.67
C GLU A 228 5.50 -11.76 -3.54
N HIS A 229 6.14 -10.76 -2.98
CA HIS A 229 6.56 -9.55 -3.70
C HIS A 229 8.01 -9.24 -3.39
N PHE A 230 8.78 -8.91 -4.43
CA PHE A 230 10.23 -8.85 -4.36
C PHE A 230 10.77 -7.47 -4.69
N TYR A 231 11.79 -7.05 -3.95
CA TYR A 231 12.66 -5.94 -4.32
C TYR A 231 14.05 -6.10 -3.71
N ILE A 232 15.03 -5.43 -4.30
CA ILE A 232 16.35 -5.25 -3.69
C ILE A 232 16.55 -3.77 -3.33
N ILE A 233 17.42 -3.55 -2.35
CA ILE A 233 17.97 -2.23 -2.03
C ILE A 233 19.49 -2.32 -2.23
N THR A 234 20.04 -1.41 -3.03
CA THR A 234 21.48 -1.37 -3.26
C THR A 234 22.24 -0.81 -2.05
N GLU A 235 23.54 -1.06 -2.00
CA GLU A 235 24.45 -0.20 -1.23
C GLU A 235 24.42 1.23 -1.78
N PRO A 236 24.91 2.24 -1.03
CA PRO A 236 24.98 3.62 -1.52
C PRO A 236 25.78 3.69 -2.83
N MET A 237 25.18 4.31 -3.85
CA MET A 237 25.74 4.43 -5.19
C MET A 237 26.34 5.82 -5.37
N LYS A 238 27.65 5.91 -5.63
CA LYS A 238 28.42 7.16 -5.61
C LYS A 238 27.87 8.25 -6.54
N ASP A 239 27.53 7.91 -7.75
CA ASP A 239 27.13 8.89 -8.79
C ASP A 239 25.61 8.86 -9.09
N LEU A 240 24.83 8.30 -8.17
CA LEU A 240 23.38 8.28 -8.30
C LEU A 240 22.81 9.68 -8.04
N PRO A 241 22.12 10.31 -9.02
CA PRO A 241 21.48 11.59 -8.81
C PRO A 241 20.40 11.50 -7.72
N LYS A 242 20.33 12.52 -6.88
CA LYS A 242 19.32 12.61 -5.80
C LYS A 242 17.99 13.11 -6.36
N ASN A 243 16.92 12.73 -5.68
CA ASN A 243 15.55 13.15 -6.01
C ASN A 243 15.09 12.72 -7.42
N LEU A 244 15.61 11.62 -7.93
CA LEU A 244 15.11 11.06 -9.18
C LEU A 244 13.61 10.76 -9.04
N PRO A 245 12.82 11.00 -10.10
CA PRO A 245 11.44 10.52 -10.14
C PRO A 245 11.38 9.01 -9.96
N VAL A 246 10.28 8.51 -9.37
CA VAL A 246 9.99 7.07 -9.41
C VAL A 246 9.90 6.64 -10.88
N LEU A 247 10.64 5.60 -11.26
CA LEU A 247 10.57 5.05 -12.62
C LEU A 247 9.76 3.76 -12.64
N ARG A 248 8.88 3.62 -13.64
CA ARG A 248 8.16 2.38 -13.95
C ARG A 248 8.43 1.96 -15.39
N ASP A 249 8.84 0.73 -15.57
CA ASP A 249 8.99 0.08 -16.87
C ASP A 249 8.14 -1.19 -16.90
N TYR A 250 6.90 -1.06 -17.38
CA TYR A 250 5.97 -2.20 -17.44
C TYR A 250 6.37 -3.26 -18.47
N ASN A 251 7.16 -2.91 -19.50
CA ASN A 251 7.67 -3.87 -20.45
C ASN A 251 8.74 -4.79 -19.83
N ALA A 252 9.53 -4.23 -18.92
CA ALA A 252 10.54 -4.96 -18.16
C ALA A 252 10.01 -5.52 -16.84
N CYS A 253 8.78 -5.19 -16.44
CA CYS A 253 8.16 -5.50 -15.14
C CYS A 253 8.90 -4.87 -13.95
N LEU A 254 9.48 -3.68 -14.11
CA LEU A 254 10.33 -3.02 -13.12
C LEU A 254 9.70 -1.75 -12.54
N TYR A 255 10.04 -1.46 -11.30
CA TYR A 255 9.98 -0.12 -10.74
C TYR A 255 11.28 0.22 -9.99
N LEU A 256 11.72 1.47 -10.11
CA LEU A 256 12.94 1.97 -9.50
C LEU A 256 12.62 3.19 -8.64
N LYS A 257 13.17 3.22 -7.44
CA LYS A 257 12.99 4.33 -6.49
C LYS A 257 14.32 4.71 -5.86
N GLU A 258 14.79 5.94 -6.10
CA GLU A 258 15.93 6.49 -5.37
C GLU A 258 15.50 6.89 -3.95
N ASP A 259 16.27 6.50 -2.96
CA ASP A 259 16.11 6.97 -1.60
C ASP A 259 17.46 6.96 -0.85
N ALA A 260 17.84 8.11 -0.34
CA ALA A 260 19.06 8.31 0.43
C ALA A 260 20.34 7.79 -0.27
N GLY A 261 20.45 8.01 -1.59
CA GLY A 261 21.61 7.62 -2.39
C GLY A 261 21.68 6.13 -2.70
N LYS A 262 20.60 5.39 -2.50
CA LYS A 262 20.43 3.97 -2.84
C LYS A 262 19.32 3.82 -3.86
N MET A 263 19.34 2.72 -4.58
CA MET A 263 18.24 2.38 -5.48
C MET A 263 17.46 1.19 -4.90
N LEU A 264 16.16 1.35 -4.75
CA LEU A 264 15.23 0.24 -4.59
C LEU A 264 14.82 -0.20 -6.00
N VAL A 265 15.04 -1.46 -6.32
CA VAL A 265 14.64 -2.11 -7.58
C VAL A 265 13.61 -3.18 -7.24
N GLY A 266 12.38 -2.98 -7.65
CA GLY A 266 11.29 -3.94 -7.40
C GLY A 266 10.68 -4.43 -8.71
N ILE A 267 9.95 -5.53 -8.61
CA ILE A 267 9.36 -6.20 -9.76
C ILE A 267 7.84 -6.39 -9.60
N PHE A 268 7.16 -6.42 -10.73
CA PHE A 268 5.78 -6.89 -10.87
C PHE A 268 5.75 -7.94 -11.99
N GLU A 269 6.21 -9.12 -11.64
CA GLU A 269 6.31 -10.25 -12.56
C GLU A 269 4.93 -10.81 -12.94
N PRO A 270 4.76 -11.30 -14.20
CA PRO A 270 3.48 -11.85 -14.65
C PRO A 270 3.11 -13.19 -13.99
N ASN A 271 4.11 -13.91 -13.47
CA ASN A 271 3.95 -15.22 -12.82
C ASN A 271 4.23 -15.07 -11.32
N ALA A 272 3.31 -14.42 -10.62
CA ALA A 272 3.43 -14.21 -9.17
C ALA A 272 3.45 -15.53 -8.40
N LYS A 273 4.27 -15.60 -7.33
CA LYS A 273 4.35 -16.75 -6.43
C LYS A 273 3.34 -16.64 -5.30
N PRO A 274 2.43 -17.62 -5.13
CA PRO A 274 1.58 -17.66 -3.96
C PRO A 274 2.39 -17.85 -2.68
N ALA A 275 2.25 -16.93 -1.73
CA ALA A 275 2.84 -17.07 -0.40
C ALA A 275 2.05 -18.08 0.45
N PHE A 276 2.72 -18.76 1.39
CA PHE A 276 2.10 -19.72 2.30
C PHE A 276 1.33 -20.85 1.57
N LYS A 277 1.82 -21.29 0.42
CA LYS A 277 1.16 -22.24 -0.47
C LYS A 277 0.82 -23.57 0.24
N GLU A 278 1.69 -24.04 1.13
CA GLU A 278 1.52 -25.35 1.80
C GLU A 278 0.37 -25.36 2.78
N THR A 279 0.17 -24.27 3.51
CA THR A 279 -0.89 -24.14 4.52
C THR A 279 -2.14 -23.46 3.99
N GLY A 280 -2.01 -22.67 2.94
CA GLY A 280 -3.05 -21.78 2.44
C GLY A 280 -3.44 -20.66 3.39
N ARG A 281 -2.74 -20.51 4.52
CA ARG A 281 -3.04 -19.52 5.59
C ARG A 281 -1.80 -18.76 5.99
N VAL A 282 -1.96 -17.46 6.23
CA VAL A 282 -0.93 -16.63 6.83
C VAL A 282 -0.83 -16.98 8.33
N PRO A 283 0.36 -17.26 8.87
CA PRO A 283 0.52 -17.52 10.29
C PRO A 283 0.04 -16.33 11.15
N ASP A 284 -0.56 -16.62 12.29
CA ASP A 284 -1.08 -15.59 13.19
C ASP A 284 0.02 -14.75 13.84
N ASP A 285 1.20 -15.32 14.01
CA ASP A 285 2.39 -14.68 14.58
C ASP A 285 3.31 -14.04 13.53
N PHE A 286 2.92 -14.03 12.25
CA PHE A 286 3.69 -13.39 11.17
C PHE A 286 3.61 -11.87 11.30
N SER A 287 4.53 -11.31 12.07
CA SER A 287 4.65 -9.89 12.40
C SER A 287 6.03 -9.38 12.03
N PHE A 288 6.11 -8.28 11.27
CA PHE A 288 7.36 -7.81 10.67
C PHE A 288 8.15 -8.93 9.95
N GLY A 289 7.41 -9.88 9.41
CA GLY A 289 7.97 -11.07 8.80
C GLY A 289 8.44 -10.86 7.37
N GLU A 290 9.45 -11.60 6.99
CA GLU A 290 9.96 -11.72 5.63
C GLU A 290 9.81 -13.17 5.18
N LEU A 291 9.67 -13.37 3.88
CA LEU A 291 9.70 -14.69 3.27
C LEU A 291 11.15 -15.03 2.86
N PRO A 292 11.46 -16.30 2.64
CA PRO A 292 12.80 -16.69 2.17
C PRO A 292 13.18 -15.97 0.86
N ASP A 293 14.45 -15.64 0.74
CA ASP A 293 15.00 -15.06 -0.47
C ASP A 293 14.87 -16.04 -1.66
N ASP A 294 14.48 -15.54 -2.82
CA ASP A 294 14.38 -16.30 -4.07
C ASP A 294 15.09 -15.54 -5.20
N PHE A 295 16.40 -15.66 -5.23
CA PHE A 295 17.22 -15.02 -6.25
C PHE A 295 16.96 -15.59 -7.64
N ASP A 296 16.73 -16.89 -7.77
CA ASP A 296 16.45 -17.53 -9.07
C ASP A 296 15.20 -16.95 -9.72
N HIS A 297 14.18 -16.66 -8.89
CA HIS A 297 12.95 -16.00 -9.38
C HIS A 297 13.18 -14.53 -9.76
N PHE A 298 14.05 -13.83 -9.04
CA PHE A 298 14.34 -12.41 -9.24
C PHE A 298 15.35 -12.14 -10.37
N GLU A 299 16.31 -13.03 -10.59
CA GLU A 299 17.48 -12.85 -11.50
C GLU A 299 17.09 -12.36 -12.90
N PRO A 300 16.08 -12.91 -13.61
CA PRO A 300 15.72 -12.44 -14.96
C PRO A 300 15.28 -10.97 -15.00
N TYR A 301 14.79 -10.45 -13.89
CA TYR A 301 14.38 -9.04 -13.76
C TYR A 301 15.53 -8.15 -13.31
N LEU A 302 16.47 -8.70 -12.56
CA LEU A 302 17.71 -8.02 -12.21
C LEU A 302 18.51 -7.71 -13.48
N GLU A 303 18.67 -8.65 -14.39
CA GLU A 303 19.29 -8.44 -15.70
C GLU A 303 18.61 -7.31 -16.51
N LYS A 304 17.26 -7.30 -16.53
CA LYS A 304 16.52 -6.20 -17.16
C LYS A 304 16.76 -4.86 -16.47
N SER A 305 16.95 -4.87 -15.15
CA SER A 305 17.27 -3.65 -14.41
C SER A 305 18.65 -3.09 -14.76
N PHE A 306 19.65 -3.94 -15.00
CA PHE A 306 20.97 -3.54 -15.48
C PHE A 306 20.89 -2.90 -16.88
N HIS A 307 20.09 -3.49 -17.78
CA HIS A 307 19.85 -2.85 -19.07
C HIS A 307 19.20 -1.46 -18.92
N ARG A 308 18.22 -1.32 -18.03
CA ARG A 308 17.50 -0.05 -17.83
C ARG A 308 18.31 1.00 -17.08
N LEU A 309 19.13 0.56 -16.11
CA LEU A 309 20.00 1.42 -15.30
C LEU A 309 21.38 0.76 -15.16
N PRO A 310 22.30 0.94 -16.14
CA PRO A 310 23.57 0.23 -16.21
C PRO A 310 24.47 0.37 -14.98
N MET A 311 24.37 1.48 -14.26
CA MET A 311 25.12 1.67 -13.03
C MET A 311 24.78 0.67 -11.92
N LEU A 312 23.68 -0.10 -12.03
CA LEU A 312 23.34 -1.17 -11.10
C LEU A 312 24.25 -2.38 -11.21
N GLU A 313 24.89 -2.64 -12.35
CA GLU A 313 25.83 -3.78 -12.51
C GLU A 313 26.98 -3.78 -11.50
N SER A 314 27.43 -2.59 -11.11
CA SER A 314 28.51 -2.42 -10.14
C SER A 314 28.02 -2.13 -8.73
N ALA A 315 26.73 -2.06 -8.50
CA ALA A 315 26.15 -1.78 -7.20
C ALA A 315 26.09 -3.05 -6.33
N GLY A 316 26.55 -2.96 -5.10
CA GLY A 316 26.32 -4.03 -4.12
C GLY A 316 24.85 -4.10 -3.71
N ILE A 317 24.35 -5.29 -3.40
CA ILE A 317 23.02 -5.49 -2.82
C ILE A 317 23.16 -5.43 -1.30
N ARG A 318 22.51 -4.44 -0.69
CA ARG A 318 22.43 -4.30 0.76
C ARG A 318 21.36 -5.20 1.36
N LYS A 319 20.22 -5.32 0.68
CA LYS A 319 19.07 -6.09 1.13
C LYS A 319 18.37 -6.69 -0.08
N PHE A 320 18.14 -7.98 -0.05
CA PHE A 320 17.09 -8.63 -0.80
C PHE A 320 15.86 -8.71 0.10
N PHE A 321 14.69 -8.47 -0.44
CA PHE A 321 13.46 -8.51 0.31
C PHE A 321 12.41 -9.33 -0.45
N SER A 322 11.81 -10.28 0.26
CA SER A 322 10.61 -10.98 -0.16
C SER A 322 9.57 -10.87 0.95
N GLY A 323 8.40 -10.37 0.63
CA GLY A 323 7.32 -10.23 1.59
C GLY A 323 5.96 -10.48 0.99
N PRO A 324 4.98 -10.93 1.80
CA PRO A 324 3.66 -11.24 1.30
C PRO A 324 2.80 -9.99 1.18
N GLU A 325 2.12 -9.85 0.05
CA GLU A 325 1.11 -8.82 -0.20
C GLU A 325 -0.21 -9.43 -0.66
N SER A 326 -1.33 -8.79 -0.36
CA SER A 326 -2.65 -9.29 -0.72
C SER A 326 -3.10 -8.84 -2.11
N PHE A 327 -3.50 -9.80 -2.94
CA PHE A 327 -4.02 -9.57 -4.28
C PHE A 327 -5.43 -10.13 -4.43
N THR A 328 -6.27 -9.41 -5.16
CA THR A 328 -7.61 -9.83 -5.56
C THR A 328 -7.60 -10.29 -7.02
N PRO A 329 -8.50 -11.22 -7.44
CA PRO A 329 -8.51 -11.74 -8.82
C PRO A 329 -8.75 -10.68 -9.90
N ASP A 330 -9.48 -9.63 -9.57
CA ASP A 330 -9.85 -8.54 -10.47
C ASP A 330 -9.00 -7.27 -10.28
N THR A 331 -7.99 -7.33 -9.41
CA THR A 331 -7.12 -6.20 -9.04
C THR A 331 -7.86 -4.98 -8.47
N GLN A 332 -9.12 -5.16 -7.99
CA GLN A 332 -9.89 -4.10 -7.35
C GLN A 332 -9.82 -4.21 -5.83
N TYR A 333 -10.06 -3.08 -5.17
CA TYR A 333 -10.09 -3.03 -3.70
C TYR A 333 -11.41 -3.60 -3.16
N LEU A 334 -11.35 -4.26 -2.03
CA LEU A 334 -12.53 -4.71 -1.29
C LEU A 334 -12.90 -3.64 -0.27
N LEU A 335 -13.82 -2.76 -0.64
CA LEU A 335 -14.28 -1.63 0.17
C LEU A 335 -15.80 -1.64 0.26
N GLY A 336 -16.32 -1.74 1.47
CA GLY A 336 -17.76 -1.67 1.70
C GLY A 336 -18.30 -2.75 2.63
N GLU A 337 -19.62 -2.74 2.81
CA GLU A 337 -20.35 -3.71 3.63
C GLU A 337 -20.35 -5.09 2.96
N THR A 338 -20.17 -6.15 3.75
CA THR A 338 -20.27 -7.52 3.24
C THR A 338 -21.73 -7.92 3.03
N PRO A 339 -22.06 -8.71 1.99
CA PRO A 339 -23.44 -9.12 1.74
C PRO A 339 -23.97 -10.12 2.78
N GLU A 340 -23.08 -10.89 3.41
CA GLU A 340 -23.47 -11.99 4.33
C GLU A 340 -23.78 -11.50 5.74
N VAL A 341 -23.08 -10.46 6.21
CA VAL A 341 -23.17 -9.98 7.59
C VAL A 341 -23.37 -8.48 7.63
N LYS A 342 -24.53 -8.04 8.13
CA LYS A 342 -24.85 -6.62 8.29
C LYS A 342 -23.91 -5.94 9.27
N ASN A 343 -23.50 -4.70 8.93
CA ASN A 343 -22.59 -3.86 9.72
C ASN A 343 -21.16 -4.38 9.78
N LEU A 344 -20.81 -5.38 8.94
CA LEU A 344 -19.43 -5.79 8.71
C LEU A 344 -18.92 -5.18 7.41
N TYR A 345 -17.86 -4.40 7.50
CA TYR A 345 -17.23 -3.72 6.36
C TYR A 345 -15.85 -4.29 6.12
N THR A 346 -15.42 -4.33 4.86
CA THR A 346 -14.06 -4.65 4.46
C THR A 346 -13.31 -3.40 3.99
N CYS A 347 -12.02 -3.32 4.30
CA CYS A 347 -11.10 -2.32 3.74
C CYS A 347 -9.74 -3.00 3.52
N CYS A 348 -9.64 -3.78 2.44
CA CYS A 348 -8.49 -4.64 2.16
C CYS A 348 -8.32 -4.91 0.65
N GLY A 349 -7.36 -5.76 0.26
CA GLY A 349 -7.15 -6.14 -1.14
C GLY A 349 -6.59 -5.01 -2.00
N PHE A 350 -5.59 -4.29 -1.50
CA PHE A 350 -5.06 -3.10 -2.19
C PHE A 350 -4.08 -3.40 -3.31
N ASN A 351 -3.75 -4.64 -3.59
CA ASN A 351 -2.95 -5.05 -4.75
C ASN A 351 -1.64 -4.24 -4.89
N SER A 352 -0.84 -4.22 -3.83
CA SER A 352 0.43 -3.47 -3.74
C SER A 352 0.33 -1.93 -3.80
N ILE A 353 -0.89 -1.37 -3.81
CA ILE A 353 -1.11 0.08 -3.95
C ILE A 353 -1.71 0.70 -2.66
N GLY A 354 -1.53 0.03 -1.53
CA GLY A 354 -2.12 0.43 -0.26
C GLY A 354 -1.69 1.81 0.20
N ILE A 355 -0.41 2.15 0.11
CA ILE A 355 0.11 3.46 0.57
C ILE A 355 -0.48 4.61 -0.25
N ALA A 356 -0.58 4.46 -1.56
CA ALA A 356 -1.18 5.49 -2.43
C ALA A 356 -2.70 5.63 -2.25
N SER A 357 -3.38 4.61 -1.70
CA SER A 357 -4.85 4.53 -1.74
C SER A 357 -5.52 4.62 -0.37
N SER A 358 -4.86 4.16 0.69
CA SER A 358 -5.52 3.99 1.99
C SER A 358 -6.01 5.28 2.62
N GLY A 359 -5.35 6.42 2.36
CA GLY A 359 -5.85 7.71 2.80
C GLY A 359 -7.28 7.97 2.33
N GLY A 360 -7.56 7.78 1.05
CA GLY A 360 -8.90 7.96 0.48
C GLY A 360 -9.84 6.76 0.72
N ALA A 361 -9.31 5.54 0.79
CA ALA A 361 -10.12 4.35 1.05
C ALA A 361 -10.77 4.38 2.43
N GLY A 362 -10.08 4.89 3.45
CA GLY A 362 -10.67 5.05 4.78
C GLY A 362 -11.77 6.12 4.85
N ARG A 363 -11.89 6.97 3.83
CA ARG A 363 -12.95 7.99 3.73
C ARG A 363 -14.22 7.44 3.12
N VAL A 364 -14.12 6.48 2.22
CA VAL A 364 -15.25 5.84 1.52
C VAL A 364 -16.02 4.92 2.44
#